data_95ca09adc742219875cfe49ae34172c0
#
_entry.id   95ca09adc742219875cfe49ae34172c0
#
_cell.length_a   1.000
_cell.length_b   1.000
_cell.length_c   1.000
_cell.angle_alpha   90.00
_cell.angle_beta   90.00
_cell.angle_gamma   90.00
#
_symmetry.space_group_name_H-M   'P 1'
#
loop_
_entity.id
_entity.type
_entity.pdbx_description
1 polymer ?
#
loop_
_entity_poly.entity_id
_entity_poly.type
_entity_poly.pdbx_seq_one_letter_code
_entity_poly.pdbx_strand_id
1 'polypeptide(L)'
;MTEVLLVLLIAAVVVGVVVVVVRTRKPTAPPARIDPLADYPEVWDPYAIGVGDIITYAGIDHVVRGTLTLDEEGYRWYEHLLDGSTGRRWLTVENDEGELDMTLWMRREGTGLEPDGDVVLDDRVYRQLERGTAQFTAEGTTGTAPTGIMDYADYATADRTGLLAFERWSRSGSWEVSTGRAVTRSELTVIHAGPPQ
;
A
#
# COMPACT_ATOMS: atom_id res chain seq x y z
N MET A 1 -39.34 67.30 27.18
CA MET A 1 -39.74 66.77 25.87
C MET A 1 -38.58 66.56 24.91
N THR A 2 -37.59 67.43 24.88
CA THR A 2 -36.41 67.31 23.96
C THR A 2 -35.57 66.09 24.22
N GLU A 3 -35.35 65.69 25.47
CA GLU A 3 -34.54 64.52 25.84
C GLU A 3 -35.16 63.17 25.38
N VAL A 4 -36.49 63.07 25.54
CA VAL A 4 -37.22 61.84 25.11
C VAL A 4 -37.19 61.69 23.59
N LEU A 5 -37.25 62.79 22.87
CA LEU A 5 -37.20 62.84 21.41
C LEU A 5 -35.81 62.42 20.88
N LEU A 6 -34.74 62.85 21.61
CA LEU A 6 -33.35 62.47 21.26
C LEU A 6 -33.09 60.98 21.49
N VAL A 7 -33.59 60.42 22.59
CA VAL A 7 -33.48 59.00 22.87
C VAL A 7 -34.18 58.13 21.84
N LEU A 8 -35.38 58.52 21.44
CA LEU A 8 -36.13 57.81 20.38
C LEU A 8 -35.45 57.90 19.01
N LEU A 9 -34.82 59.02 18.67
CA LEU A 9 -34.10 59.19 17.43
C LEU A 9 -32.86 58.27 17.44
N ILE A 10 -32.09 58.21 18.50
CA ILE A 10 -30.93 57.34 18.64
C ILE A 10 -31.36 55.87 18.56
N ALA A 11 -32.43 55.46 19.22
CA ALA A 11 -32.96 54.10 19.16
C ALA A 11 -33.36 53.72 17.72
N ALA A 12 -34.03 54.63 16.98
CA ALA A 12 -34.41 54.39 15.58
C ALA A 12 -33.19 54.23 14.67
N VAL A 13 -32.14 55.02 14.87
CA VAL A 13 -30.87 54.90 14.11
C VAL A 13 -30.17 53.58 14.40
N VAL A 14 -30.10 53.19 15.67
CA VAL A 14 -29.45 51.89 16.07
C VAL A 14 -30.22 50.70 15.46
N VAL A 15 -31.54 50.70 15.53
CA VAL A 15 -32.38 49.66 14.90
C VAL A 15 -32.18 49.65 13.39
N GLY A 16 -32.13 50.82 12.72
CA GLY A 16 -31.87 50.93 11.30
C GLY A 16 -30.53 50.34 10.90
N VAL A 17 -29.46 50.65 11.65
CA VAL A 17 -28.11 50.11 11.41
C VAL A 17 -28.10 48.60 11.62
N VAL A 18 -28.70 48.09 12.68
CA VAL A 18 -28.77 46.64 12.95
C VAL A 18 -29.52 45.92 11.83
N VAL A 19 -30.64 46.43 11.35
CA VAL A 19 -31.40 45.83 10.26
C VAL A 19 -30.59 45.83 8.95
N VAL A 20 -29.86 46.89 8.65
CA VAL A 20 -29.00 46.97 7.46
C VAL A 20 -27.86 45.97 7.57
N VAL A 21 -27.19 45.87 8.74
CA VAL A 21 -26.07 44.88 8.95
C VAL A 21 -26.57 43.46 8.85
N VAL A 22 -27.74 43.12 9.40
CA VAL A 22 -28.30 41.78 9.30
C VAL A 22 -28.70 41.43 7.87
N ARG A 23 -29.30 42.40 7.12
CA ARG A 23 -29.69 42.16 5.74
C ARG A 23 -28.54 42.12 4.74
N THR A 24 -27.42 42.78 5.04
CA THR A 24 -26.23 42.79 4.19
C THR A 24 -25.29 41.61 4.47
N ARG A 25 -25.45 40.90 5.59
CA ARG A 25 -24.70 39.64 5.84
C ARG A 25 -25.23 38.60 4.88
N LYS A 26 -24.57 38.42 3.75
CA LYS A 26 -24.79 37.25 2.89
C LYS A 26 -24.53 36.00 3.71
N PRO A 27 -25.41 35.01 3.70
CA PRO A 27 -25.11 33.72 4.31
C PRO A 27 -23.82 33.21 3.67
N THR A 28 -22.80 32.98 4.47
CA THR A 28 -21.60 32.28 4.01
C THR A 28 -22.06 30.88 3.62
N ALA A 29 -22.04 30.58 2.32
CA ALA A 29 -22.31 29.22 1.88
C ALA A 29 -21.38 28.27 2.62
N PRO A 30 -21.85 27.10 3.11
CA PRO A 30 -20.97 26.09 3.67
C PRO A 30 -19.88 25.79 2.64
N PRO A 31 -18.65 25.53 3.09
CA PRO A 31 -17.55 25.16 2.18
C PRO A 31 -18.02 24.00 1.31
N ALA A 32 -17.77 24.11 0.01
CA ALA A 32 -18.07 23.03 -0.92
C ALA A 32 -17.35 21.76 -0.42
N ARG A 33 -18.09 20.66 -0.37
CA ARG A 33 -17.46 19.38 -0.09
C ARG A 33 -16.58 19.05 -1.29
N ILE A 34 -15.28 18.99 -1.05
CA ILE A 34 -14.30 18.54 -2.04
C ILE A 34 -14.42 17.02 -2.08
N ASP A 35 -14.58 16.47 -3.27
CA ASP A 35 -14.44 15.02 -3.46
C ASP A 35 -12.99 14.64 -3.16
N PRO A 36 -12.72 13.85 -2.10
CA PRO A 36 -11.37 13.48 -1.75
C PRO A 36 -10.69 12.59 -2.80
N LEU A 37 -11.45 12.07 -3.76
CA LEU A 37 -10.96 11.20 -4.83
C LEU A 37 -10.91 11.92 -6.20
N ALA A 38 -11.25 13.21 -6.29
CA ALA A 38 -11.30 13.94 -7.55
C ALA A 38 -9.95 13.95 -8.30
N ASP A 39 -8.86 13.90 -7.58
CA ASP A 39 -7.50 13.94 -8.13
C ASP A 39 -6.84 12.53 -8.17
N TYR A 40 -7.56 11.47 -7.81
CA TYR A 40 -7.02 10.11 -7.88
C TYR A 40 -7.00 9.65 -9.34
N PRO A 41 -5.86 9.14 -9.84
CA PRO A 41 -5.78 8.62 -11.19
C PRO A 41 -6.71 7.40 -11.33
N GLU A 42 -7.47 7.33 -12.43
CA GLU A 42 -8.32 6.17 -12.74
C GLU A 42 -7.52 4.86 -12.80
N VAL A 43 -6.21 4.98 -13.04
CA VAL A 43 -5.29 3.85 -13.16
C VAL A 43 -4.10 4.11 -12.24
N TRP A 44 -4.00 3.34 -11.15
CA TRP A 44 -2.88 3.41 -10.23
C TRP A 44 -1.58 2.87 -10.84
N ASP A 45 -0.42 3.39 -10.41
CA ASP A 45 0.89 2.93 -10.83
C ASP A 45 1.42 1.87 -9.85
N PRO A 46 1.68 0.61 -10.29
CA PRO A 46 2.22 -0.44 -9.43
C PRO A 46 3.57 -0.10 -8.81
N TYR A 47 4.36 0.70 -9.49
CA TYR A 47 5.68 1.11 -9.02
C TYR A 47 5.64 2.31 -8.04
N ALA A 48 4.47 2.93 -7.87
CA ALA A 48 4.25 4.02 -6.94
C ALA A 48 3.67 3.57 -5.58
N ILE A 49 3.48 2.27 -5.38
CA ILE A 49 3.01 1.73 -4.09
C ILE A 49 4.04 2.06 -3.00
N GLY A 50 3.56 2.61 -1.89
CA GLY A 50 4.39 3.03 -0.77
C GLY A 50 3.82 2.71 0.60
N VAL A 51 4.62 2.95 1.63
CA VAL A 51 4.21 2.74 3.02
C VAL A 51 3.03 3.63 3.37
N GLY A 52 1.98 3.04 3.94
CA GLY A 52 0.73 3.72 4.30
C GLY A 52 -0.38 3.58 3.27
N ASP A 53 -0.07 3.16 2.05
CA ASP A 53 -1.09 2.89 1.05
C ASP A 53 -2.04 1.78 1.49
N ILE A 54 -3.25 1.80 0.95
CA ILE A 54 -4.24 0.75 1.17
C ILE A 54 -4.41 -0.03 -0.12
N ILE A 55 -4.22 -1.34 -0.04
CA ILE A 55 -4.44 -2.27 -1.15
C ILE A 55 -5.64 -3.16 -0.83
N THR A 56 -6.69 -3.05 -1.63
CA THR A 56 -7.84 -3.95 -1.54
C THR A 56 -7.63 -5.14 -2.46
N TYR A 57 -7.67 -6.34 -1.89
CA TYR A 57 -7.62 -7.61 -2.60
C TYR A 57 -8.75 -8.53 -2.13
N ALA A 58 -9.52 -9.09 -3.06
CA ALA A 58 -10.68 -9.93 -2.78
C ALA A 58 -11.69 -9.30 -1.77
N GLY A 59 -11.85 -7.97 -1.84
CA GLY A 59 -12.75 -7.20 -0.96
C GLY A 59 -12.21 -6.96 0.46
N ILE A 60 -10.93 -7.24 0.71
CA ILE A 60 -10.27 -7.03 2.00
C ILE A 60 -9.19 -5.97 1.85
N ASP A 61 -9.26 -4.96 2.71
CA ASP A 61 -8.27 -3.89 2.76
C ASP A 61 -7.03 -4.31 3.56
N HIS A 62 -5.87 -4.01 2.99
CA HIS A 62 -4.56 -4.22 3.60
C HIS A 62 -3.78 -2.92 3.57
N VAL A 63 -3.18 -2.56 4.70
CA VAL A 63 -2.26 -1.41 4.78
C VAL A 63 -0.85 -1.87 4.42
N VAL A 64 -0.17 -1.15 3.56
CA VAL A 64 1.27 -1.33 3.29
C VAL A 64 2.05 -0.88 4.50
N ARG A 65 2.63 -1.82 5.24
CA ARG A 65 3.39 -1.56 6.48
C ARG A 65 4.86 -1.26 6.24
N GLY A 66 5.38 -1.81 5.17
CA GLY A 66 6.76 -1.63 4.78
C GLY A 66 6.99 -2.07 3.34
N THR A 67 8.08 -1.58 2.78
CA THR A 67 8.50 -1.87 1.42
C THR A 67 9.96 -2.26 1.43
N LEU A 68 10.30 -3.33 0.73
CA LEU A 68 11.65 -3.69 0.36
C LEU A 68 11.89 -3.30 -1.09
N THR A 69 12.99 -2.62 -1.36
CA THR A 69 13.53 -2.46 -2.70
C THR A 69 14.70 -3.41 -2.83
N LEU A 70 14.61 -4.35 -3.75
CA LEU A 70 15.64 -5.34 -4.01
C LEU A 70 16.34 -5.03 -5.33
N ASP A 71 17.63 -5.33 -5.39
CA ASP A 71 18.47 -5.08 -6.57
C ASP A 71 19.48 -6.22 -6.72
N GLU A 72 19.42 -6.91 -7.85
CA GLU A 72 20.40 -7.90 -8.27
C GLU A 72 21.03 -7.45 -9.60
N GLU A 73 22.28 -7.00 -9.54
CA GLU A 73 23.05 -6.58 -10.71
C GLU A 73 22.37 -5.52 -11.60
N GLY A 74 21.47 -4.69 -11.00
CA GLY A 74 20.71 -3.65 -11.69
C GLY A 74 19.28 -4.06 -12.08
N TYR A 75 18.92 -5.34 -11.94
CA TYR A 75 17.52 -5.76 -11.98
C TYR A 75 16.86 -5.45 -10.65
N ARG A 76 15.75 -4.74 -10.68
CA ARG A 76 15.11 -4.21 -9.47
C ARG A 76 13.66 -4.61 -9.39
N TRP A 77 13.23 -5.05 -8.17
CA TRP A 77 11.84 -5.31 -7.84
C TRP A 77 11.49 -4.78 -6.45
N TYR A 78 10.22 -4.80 -6.13
CA TYR A 78 9.67 -4.31 -4.87
C TYR A 78 8.84 -5.38 -4.19
N GLU A 79 8.95 -5.42 -2.86
CA GLU A 79 8.10 -6.26 -2.02
C GLU A 79 7.42 -5.41 -0.95
N HIS A 80 6.11 -5.46 -0.93
CA HIS A 80 5.29 -4.67 -0.02
C HIS A 80 4.65 -5.57 1.02
N LEU A 81 4.96 -5.33 2.32
CA LEU A 81 4.30 -6.02 3.43
C LEU A 81 2.90 -5.47 3.63
N LEU A 82 1.92 -6.27 3.35
CA LEU A 82 0.50 -5.99 3.49
C LEU A 82 -0.02 -6.55 4.82
N ASP A 83 -0.68 -5.73 5.61
CA ASP A 83 -1.29 -6.12 6.89
C ASP A 83 -2.79 -5.85 6.86
N GLY A 84 -3.60 -6.87 6.99
CA GLY A 84 -5.06 -6.81 6.90
C GLY A 84 -5.74 -7.78 7.86
N SER A 85 -7.07 -7.78 7.87
CA SER A 85 -7.88 -8.60 8.79
C SER A 85 -7.68 -10.11 8.62
N THR A 86 -7.18 -10.57 7.47
CA THR A 86 -6.87 -11.98 7.17
C THR A 86 -5.40 -12.35 7.40
N GLY A 87 -4.64 -11.48 8.05
CA GLY A 87 -3.22 -11.66 8.32
C GLY A 87 -2.33 -10.94 7.31
N ARG A 88 -1.03 -11.21 7.43
CA ARG A 88 0.01 -10.58 6.62
C ARG A 88 0.23 -11.33 5.31
N ARG A 89 0.54 -10.55 4.27
CA ARG A 89 0.93 -11.03 2.95
C ARG A 89 2.06 -10.17 2.43
N TRP A 90 2.79 -10.66 1.44
CA TRP A 90 3.69 -9.83 0.65
C TRP A 90 3.14 -9.69 -0.76
N LEU A 91 3.30 -8.52 -1.34
CA LEU A 91 3.03 -8.26 -2.75
C LEU A 91 4.36 -7.93 -3.41
N THR A 92 4.82 -8.80 -4.28
CA THR A 92 5.95 -8.52 -5.18
C THR A 92 5.44 -7.78 -6.41
N VAL A 93 6.19 -6.76 -6.82
CA VAL A 93 5.97 -5.98 -8.04
C VAL A 93 7.29 -5.89 -8.79
N GLU A 94 7.32 -6.39 -10.00
CA GLU A 94 8.51 -6.41 -10.84
C GLU A 94 8.19 -6.07 -12.29
N ASN A 95 9.24 -5.66 -13.01
CA ASN A 95 9.18 -5.42 -14.45
C ASN A 95 10.08 -6.46 -15.12
N ASP A 96 9.46 -7.49 -15.68
CA ASP A 96 10.17 -8.50 -16.43
C ASP A 96 10.08 -8.19 -17.94
N GLU A 97 11.20 -7.74 -18.52
CA GLU A 97 11.34 -7.38 -19.95
C GLU A 97 10.27 -6.39 -20.47
N GLY A 98 9.70 -5.55 -19.61
CA GLY A 98 8.64 -4.58 -19.94
C GLY A 98 7.23 -5.08 -19.61
N GLU A 99 7.08 -6.29 -19.13
CA GLU A 99 5.83 -6.81 -18.61
C GLU A 99 5.77 -6.62 -17.08
N LEU A 100 4.58 -6.27 -16.60
CA LEU A 100 4.32 -6.12 -15.17
C LEU A 100 3.96 -7.48 -14.58
N ASP A 101 4.83 -7.98 -13.72
CA ASP A 101 4.55 -9.16 -12.92
C ASP A 101 4.26 -8.78 -11.47
N MET A 102 3.17 -9.35 -10.94
CA MET A 102 2.77 -9.17 -9.55
C MET A 102 2.38 -10.50 -8.94
N THR A 103 2.91 -10.76 -7.73
CA THR A 103 2.63 -12.00 -7.00
C THR A 103 2.25 -11.68 -5.56
N LEU A 104 1.14 -12.25 -5.09
CA LEU A 104 0.77 -12.25 -3.67
C LEU A 104 1.30 -13.51 -3.00
N TRP A 105 2.08 -13.31 -1.92
CA TRP A 105 2.74 -14.35 -1.16
C TRP A 105 2.13 -14.50 0.23
N MET A 106 2.07 -15.72 0.69
CA MET A 106 1.68 -16.09 2.05
C MET A 106 2.76 -16.94 2.68
N ARG A 107 3.32 -16.47 3.80
CA ARG A 107 4.34 -17.21 4.55
C ARG A 107 3.80 -18.54 5.05
N ARG A 108 4.64 -19.56 4.97
CA ARG A 108 4.38 -20.92 5.43
C ARG A 108 5.33 -21.24 6.58
N GLU A 109 4.78 -21.25 7.79
CA GLU A 109 5.56 -21.51 8.99
C GLU A 109 5.82 -23.01 9.18
N GLY A 110 6.98 -23.34 9.76
CA GLY A 110 7.28 -24.69 10.24
C GLY A 110 7.44 -25.76 9.17
N THR A 111 7.68 -25.39 7.91
CA THR A 111 7.82 -26.36 6.82
C THR A 111 9.12 -27.15 6.91
N GLY A 112 10.20 -26.54 7.40
CA GLY A 112 11.54 -27.14 7.42
C GLY A 112 12.11 -27.45 6.03
N LEU A 113 11.50 -26.87 4.98
CA LEU A 113 11.96 -27.07 3.60
C LEU A 113 13.19 -26.23 3.30
N GLU A 114 14.02 -26.77 2.43
CA GLU A 114 15.22 -26.15 1.89
C GLU A 114 15.12 -26.10 0.37
N PRO A 115 15.70 -25.09 -0.30
CA PRO A 115 15.67 -24.99 -1.76
C PRO A 115 16.71 -25.92 -2.40
N ASP A 116 16.45 -27.23 -2.40
CA ASP A 116 17.31 -28.26 -2.96
C ASP A 116 16.49 -29.22 -3.85
N GLY A 117 16.84 -29.27 -5.14
CA GLY A 117 16.13 -30.07 -6.13
C GLY A 117 14.64 -29.73 -6.29
N ASP A 118 13.83 -30.72 -6.66
CA ASP A 118 12.36 -30.57 -6.69
C ASP A 118 11.82 -30.56 -5.26
N VAL A 119 10.95 -29.60 -4.95
CA VAL A 119 10.34 -29.44 -3.63
C VAL A 119 8.89 -29.92 -3.65
N VAL A 120 8.47 -30.66 -2.62
CA VAL A 120 7.08 -31.11 -2.47
C VAL A 120 6.45 -30.39 -1.29
N LEU A 121 5.32 -29.70 -1.55
CA LEU A 121 4.51 -29.04 -0.54
C LEU A 121 3.02 -29.19 -0.90
N ASP A 122 2.20 -29.60 0.08
CA ASP A 122 0.76 -29.79 -0.08
C ASP A 122 0.42 -30.70 -1.30
N ASP A 123 1.13 -31.83 -1.45
CA ASP A 123 1.00 -32.82 -2.54
C ASP A 123 1.30 -32.28 -3.96
N ARG A 124 1.93 -31.11 -4.05
CA ARG A 124 2.35 -30.49 -5.31
C ARG A 124 3.87 -30.51 -5.43
N VAL A 125 4.35 -30.78 -6.63
CA VAL A 125 5.78 -30.74 -6.96
C VAL A 125 6.12 -29.39 -7.56
N TYR A 126 7.08 -28.71 -6.95
CA TYR A 126 7.61 -27.42 -7.38
C TYR A 126 9.02 -27.61 -7.93
N ARG A 127 9.30 -27.03 -9.07
CA ARG A 127 10.61 -27.04 -9.72
C ARG A 127 11.23 -25.67 -9.67
N GLN A 128 12.53 -25.63 -9.44
CA GLN A 128 13.25 -24.37 -9.39
C GLN A 128 13.17 -23.65 -10.74
N LEU A 129 12.83 -22.38 -10.66
CA LEU A 129 12.86 -21.45 -11.79
C LEU A 129 14.15 -20.64 -11.76
N GLU A 130 14.42 -20.05 -10.61
CA GLU A 130 15.49 -19.10 -10.41
C GLU A 130 16.10 -19.23 -9.03
N ARG A 131 17.33 -18.73 -8.87
CA ARG A 131 18.03 -18.61 -7.60
C ARG A 131 19.09 -17.54 -7.70
N GLY A 132 19.15 -16.67 -6.70
CA GLY A 132 20.09 -15.56 -6.71
C GLY A 132 20.37 -14.98 -5.34
N THR A 133 20.99 -13.81 -5.39
CA THR A 133 21.32 -13.00 -4.20
C THR A 133 21.13 -11.53 -4.54
N ALA A 134 20.21 -10.88 -3.85
CA ALA A 134 19.92 -9.47 -4.02
C ALA A 134 20.39 -8.65 -2.83
N GLN A 135 20.74 -7.39 -3.09
CA GLN A 135 20.84 -6.37 -2.06
C GLN A 135 19.45 -5.78 -1.81
N PHE A 136 19.16 -5.42 -0.57
CA PHE A 136 17.88 -4.78 -0.26
C PHE A 136 18.04 -3.52 0.59
N THR A 137 17.08 -2.62 0.44
CA THR A 137 16.79 -1.51 1.34
C THR A 137 15.34 -1.61 1.80
N ALA A 138 15.10 -1.33 3.09
CA ALA A 138 13.79 -1.42 3.71
C ALA A 138 13.27 -0.04 4.13
N GLU A 139 11.99 0.21 3.88
CA GLU A 139 11.24 1.37 4.35
C GLU A 139 10.06 0.90 5.22
N GLY A 140 9.74 1.62 6.28
CA GLY A 140 8.66 1.28 7.21
C GLY A 140 8.95 0.05 8.05
N THR A 141 7.93 -0.81 8.26
CA THR A 141 8.02 -2.01 9.08
C THR A 141 7.99 -3.25 8.21
N THR A 142 9.13 -3.83 7.91
CA THR A 142 9.28 -5.05 7.09
C THR A 142 9.58 -6.30 7.92
N GLY A 143 10.14 -6.11 9.12
CA GLY A 143 10.66 -7.21 9.95
C GLY A 143 12.11 -7.55 9.65
N THR A 144 12.73 -6.89 8.67
CA THR A 144 14.15 -7.05 8.29
C THR A 144 15.01 -5.91 8.84
N ALA A 145 16.34 -5.99 8.67
CA ALA A 145 17.23 -4.85 8.86
C ALA A 145 16.94 -3.75 7.82
N PRO A 146 17.37 -2.49 8.06
CA PRO A 146 17.16 -1.41 7.08
C PRO A 146 17.83 -1.63 5.72
N THR A 147 18.91 -2.38 5.69
CA THR A 147 19.64 -2.78 4.48
C THR A 147 20.31 -4.12 4.70
N GLY A 148 20.57 -4.86 3.64
CA GLY A 148 21.24 -6.14 3.75
C GLY A 148 21.33 -6.89 2.43
N ILE A 149 21.53 -8.19 2.57
CA ILE A 149 21.57 -9.14 1.46
C ILE A 149 20.53 -10.22 1.74
N MET A 150 19.78 -10.58 0.71
CA MET A 150 18.83 -11.68 0.69
C MET A 150 19.26 -12.72 -0.33
N ASP A 151 19.42 -13.96 0.10
CA ASP A 151 19.49 -15.09 -0.83
C ASP A 151 18.05 -15.53 -1.12
N TYR A 152 17.74 -15.87 -2.37
CA TYR A 152 16.42 -16.31 -2.76
C TYR A 152 16.45 -17.52 -3.69
N ALA A 153 15.34 -18.25 -3.77
CA ALA A 153 15.12 -19.28 -4.77
C ALA A 153 13.62 -19.43 -5.05
N ASP A 154 13.26 -19.29 -6.30
CA ASP A 154 11.90 -19.31 -6.78
C ASP A 154 11.57 -20.60 -7.51
N TYR A 155 10.38 -21.10 -7.27
CA TYR A 155 9.88 -22.38 -7.74
C TYR A 155 8.46 -22.24 -8.26
N ALA A 156 8.11 -23.09 -9.23
CA ALA A 156 6.72 -23.22 -9.69
C ALA A 156 6.33 -24.68 -9.92
N THR A 157 5.03 -24.92 -9.86
CA THR A 157 4.43 -26.14 -10.39
C THR A 157 4.52 -26.18 -11.92
N ALA A 158 4.42 -27.36 -12.50
CA ALA A 158 4.53 -27.52 -13.97
C ALA A 158 3.50 -26.71 -14.76
N ASP A 159 2.32 -26.51 -14.18
CA ASP A 159 1.24 -25.70 -14.75
C ASP A 159 1.33 -24.20 -14.37
N ARG A 160 2.37 -23.81 -13.61
CA ARG A 160 2.61 -22.45 -13.10
C ARG A 160 1.45 -21.85 -12.29
N THR A 161 0.49 -22.65 -11.83
CA THR A 161 -0.60 -22.17 -10.98
C THR A 161 -0.22 -22.04 -9.51
N GLY A 162 0.86 -22.69 -9.07
CA GLY A 162 1.44 -22.58 -7.74
C GLY A 162 2.85 -22.06 -7.84
N LEU A 163 3.14 -21.04 -7.05
CA LEU A 163 4.46 -20.45 -6.87
C LEU A 163 4.93 -20.73 -5.45
N LEU A 164 6.24 -20.91 -5.29
CA LEU A 164 6.88 -21.14 -4.00
C LEU A 164 8.19 -20.36 -3.98
N ALA A 165 8.37 -19.52 -2.96
CA ALA A 165 9.58 -18.73 -2.77
C ALA A 165 10.29 -19.16 -1.48
N PHE A 166 11.60 -19.17 -1.54
CA PHE A 166 12.49 -19.29 -0.42
C PHE A 166 13.31 -18.03 -0.29
N GLU A 167 13.35 -17.45 0.90
CA GLU A 167 14.11 -16.24 1.20
C GLU A 167 14.97 -16.46 2.45
N ARG A 168 16.17 -15.90 2.44
CA ARG A 168 17.08 -15.94 3.57
C ARG A 168 17.79 -14.61 3.73
N TRP A 169 17.46 -13.89 4.80
CA TRP A 169 17.89 -12.51 5.08
C TRP A 169 19.29 -12.37 5.67
N SER A 170 19.99 -13.46 5.88
CA SER A 170 21.39 -13.50 6.24
C SER A 170 21.97 -14.85 5.91
N ARG A 171 23.26 -14.92 5.61
CA ARG A 171 23.95 -16.18 5.26
C ARG A 171 23.87 -17.27 6.33
N SER A 172 23.61 -16.90 7.58
CA SER A 172 23.46 -17.81 8.73
C SER A 172 22.00 -18.02 9.15
N GLY A 173 21.05 -17.40 8.48
CA GLY A 173 19.61 -17.51 8.75
C GLY A 173 19.03 -18.81 8.20
N SER A 174 17.85 -19.17 8.71
CA SER A 174 17.01 -20.20 8.11
C SER A 174 16.30 -19.66 6.88
N TRP A 175 15.95 -20.57 5.98
CA TRP A 175 15.07 -20.23 4.87
C TRP A 175 13.65 -19.97 5.36
N GLU A 176 13.09 -18.90 4.88
CA GLU A 176 11.67 -18.56 4.98
C GLU A 176 10.98 -19.07 3.72
N VAL A 177 9.80 -19.65 3.89
CA VAL A 177 9.07 -20.28 2.78
C VAL A 177 7.75 -19.55 2.60
N SER A 178 7.44 -19.18 1.38
CA SER A 178 6.16 -18.53 1.02
C SER A 178 5.52 -19.22 -0.17
N THR A 179 4.21 -19.44 -0.11
CA THR A 179 3.43 -19.86 -1.28
C THR A 179 2.82 -18.63 -1.93
N GLY A 180 2.90 -18.57 -3.26
CA GLY A 180 2.46 -17.43 -4.04
C GLY A 180 1.41 -17.76 -5.10
N ARG A 181 0.73 -16.71 -5.53
CA ARG A 181 -0.09 -16.74 -6.73
C ARG A 181 0.08 -15.42 -7.48
N ALA A 182 0.20 -15.53 -8.80
CA ALA A 182 0.18 -14.37 -9.66
C ALA A 182 -1.15 -13.62 -9.55
N VAL A 183 -1.10 -12.31 -9.54
CA VAL A 183 -2.27 -11.41 -9.53
C VAL A 183 -2.14 -10.39 -10.65
N THR A 184 -3.27 -10.00 -11.19
CA THR A 184 -3.34 -8.94 -12.20
C THR A 184 -3.66 -7.60 -11.55
N ARG A 185 -3.34 -6.51 -12.24
CA ARG A 185 -3.67 -5.16 -11.80
C ARG A 185 -5.18 -4.97 -11.52
N SER A 186 -6.04 -5.63 -12.30
CA SER A 186 -7.50 -5.55 -12.14
C SER A 186 -8.04 -6.27 -10.91
N GLU A 187 -7.24 -7.15 -10.27
CA GLU A 187 -7.63 -7.82 -9.03
C GLU A 187 -7.33 -6.96 -7.80
N LEU A 188 -6.59 -5.88 -7.96
CA LEU A 188 -6.17 -4.99 -6.89
C LEU A 188 -6.79 -3.60 -7.07
N THR A 189 -7.13 -2.95 -5.96
CA THR A 189 -7.41 -1.52 -5.91
C THR A 189 -6.42 -0.88 -4.95
N VAL A 190 -5.78 0.20 -5.37
CA VAL A 190 -4.79 0.91 -4.54
C VAL A 190 -5.31 2.31 -4.24
N ILE A 191 -5.28 2.67 -2.96
CA ILE A 191 -5.54 4.03 -2.47
C ILE A 191 -4.23 4.52 -1.87
N HIS A 192 -3.60 5.49 -2.51
CA HIS A 192 -2.35 6.06 -2.03
C HIS A 192 -2.57 6.88 -0.76
N ALA A 193 -1.69 6.71 0.22
CA ALA A 193 -1.61 7.60 1.36
C ALA A 193 -1.26 9.00 0.84
N GLY A 194 -1.98 10.02 1.33
CA GLY A 194 -1.59 11.40 1.03
C GLY A 194 -0.17 11.70 1.54
N PRO A 195 0.47 12.77 1.06
CA PRO A 195 1.78 13.17 1.56
C PRO A 195 1.74 13.29 3.09
N PRO A 196 2.81 12.89 3.79
CA PRO A 196 2.89 13.03 5.24
C PRO A 196 2.70 14.50 5.62
N GLN A 197 1.81 14.75 6.58
CA GLN A 197 1.52 16.09 7.11
C GLN A 197 2.64 16.58 8.05
#